data_10626d7a0676ab2d6a7e148ccfe95cbb
#
_entry.id   10626d7a0676ab2d6a7e148ccfe95cbb
#
_cell.length_a   1.000
_cell.length_b   1.000
_cell.length_c   1.000
_cell.angle_alpha   90.00
_cell.angle_beta   90.00
_cell.angle_gamma   90.00
#
_symmetry.space_group_name_H-M   'P 1'
#
loop_
_entity.id
_entity.type
_entity.pdbx_description
1 polymer ?
#
loop_
_entity_poly.entity_id
_entity_poly.type
_entity_poly.pdbx_seq_one_letter_code
_entity_poly.pdbx_strand_id
1 'polypeptide(L)'
;MLGNGGSTAFWDVATFCLIERRSAHGAFGEFGSKFAAAATRAPFLDEPVVTTAAPGSVAVPERADVDVYAWPQNETSTGAVAPVRRVAGSREQGALVLVDATSAAGGVPVDVAQTDVYYFAPQKSFASDGGLWLAAMSPAAIERAARLEAGRWVPESLSLTTAVTNSRLDQTLNTPAIATLVLLAEQVEWMLGNGGLEFAANRSATSSGHVYAWAQARDWATPFVADPAHRSPVVATIDFDPQVEAATIATTLRAHGVVDVEPYRKLGRNQLRIATYPAVDPQDALALTACIDHVVDQLL
;
A
#
# COMPACT_ATOMS: atom_id res chain seq x y z
N MET A 1 11.16 -12.85 -2.17
CA MET A 1 12.26 -12.32 -1.34
C MET A 1 11.70 -11.76 -0.07
N LEU A 2 12.44 -11.88 1.02
CA LEU A 2 12.04 -11.44 2.35
C LEU A 2 13.22 -10.72 3.00
N GLY A 3 12.97 -9.62 3.68
CA GLY A 3 13.98 -8.89 4.43
C GLY A 3 13.45 -8.20 5.67
N ASN A 4 14.35 -7.80 6.55
CA ASN A 4 14.03 -7.06 7.77
C ASN A 4 13.67 -5.60 7.46
N GLY A 5 12.84 -5.00 8.30
CA GLY A 5 12.28 -3.66 8.12
C GLY A 5 10.86 -3.74 7.54
N GLY A 6 10.25 -2.64 7.22
CA GLY A 6 8.96 -2.59 6.53
C GLY A 6 9.13 -2.04 5.11
N SER A 7 8.03 -1.70 4.44
CA SER A 7 8.09 -1.11 3.09
C SER A 7 8.91 0.18 3.02
N THR A 8 9.00 0.95 4.10
CA THR A 8 9.87 2.12 4.15
C THR A 8 11.35 1.74 3.99
N ALA A 9 11.78 0.63 4.61
CA ALA A 9 13.14 0.11 4.39
C ALA A 9 13.32 -0.37 2.94
N PHE A 10 12.26 -0.92 2.33
CA PHE A 10 12.33 -1.34 0.93
C PHE A 10 12.48 -0.16 -0.04
N TRP A 11 11.97 1.03 0.26
CA TRP A 11 12.25 2.22 -0.57
C TRP A 11 13.74 2.55 -0.61
N ASP A 12 14.43 2.43 0.53
CA ASP A 12 15.88 2.61 0.57
C ASP A 12 16.59 1.49 -0.19
N VAL A 13 16.20 0.22 0.00
CA VAL A 13 16.69 -0.93 -0.78
C VAL A 13 16.53 -0.68 -2.28
N ALA A 14 15.35 -0.28 -2.73
CA ALA A 14 15.08 0.00 -4.14
C ALA A 14 15.93 1.18 -4.66
N THR A 15 16.08 2.23 -3.86
CA THR A 15 16.90 3.40 -4.21
C THR A 15 18.37 3.02 -4.41
N PHE A 16 18.92 2.18 -3.54
CA PHE A 16 20.32 1.75 -3.64
C PHE A 16 20.55 0.68 -4.70
N CYS A 17 19.61 -0.29 -4.85
CA CYS A 17 19.88 -1.51 -5.59
C CYS A 17 19.15 -1.61 -6.94
N LEU A 18 18.12 -0.80 -7.19
CA LEU A 18 17.29 -0.93 -8.39
C LEU A 18 17.31 0.30 -9.29
N ILE A 19 17.45 1.51 -8.72
CA ILE A 19 17.58 2.75 -9.51
C ILE A 19 19.04 2.94 -9.90
N GLU A 20 19.28 2.94 -11.20
CA GLU A 20 20.63 3.10 -11.73
C GLU A 20 21.04 4.57 -11.82
N ARG A 21 20.22 5.38 -12.48
CA ARG A 21 20.46 6.81 -12.71
C ARG A 21 19.29 7.66 -12.26
N ARG A 22 18.07 7.35 -12.74
CA ARG A 22 16.90 8.21 -12.56
C ARG A 22 15.62 7.40 -12.51
N SER A 23 14.67 7.80 -11.67
CA SER A 23 13.36 7.18 -11.56
C SER A 23 12.22 8.13 -11.92
N ALA A 24 11.05 7.56 -12.24
CA ALA A 24 9.78 8.29 -12.35
C ALA A 24 8.78 7.74 -11.33
N HIS A 25 8.14 8.63 -10.59
CA HIS A 25 7.22 8.26 -9.50
C HIS A 25 5.80 8.80 -9.73
N GLY A 26 4.79 7.98 -9.45
CA GLY A 26 3.43 8.43 -9.21
C GLY A 26 3.24 8.75 -7.72
N ALA A 27 2.85 9.99 -7.41
CA ALA A 27 2.67 10.48 -6.05
C ALA A 27 1.28 11.14 -5.90
N PHE A 28 0.35 10.41 -5.27
CA PHE A 28 -1.03 10.86 -5.07
C PHE A 28 -1.48 10.73 -3.61
N GLY A 29 -0.51 10.72 -2.69
CA GLY A 29 -0.67 10.74 -1.26
C GLY A 29 0.67 10.66 -0.54
N GLU A 30 0.64 10.37 0.74
CA GLU A 30 1.83 10.38 1.61
C GLU A 30 2.88 9.33 1.21
N PHE A 31 2.46 8.10 0.87
CA PHE A 31 3.40 6.99 0.70
C PHE A 31 4.11 7.05 -0.66
N GLY A 32 3.40 7.36 -1.73
CA GLY A 32 4.03 7.62 -3.02
C GLY A 32 5.01 8.79 -2.97
N SER A 33 4.65 9.88 -2.28
CA SER A 33 5.52 11.05 -2.09
C SER A 33 6.78 10.72 -1.29
N LYS A 34 6.69 9.85 -0.29
CA LYS A 34 7.85 9.43 0.52
C LYS A 34 8.86 8.62 -0.28
N PHE A 35 8.42 7.72 -1.14
CA PHE A 35 9.34 6.97 -1.99
C PHE A 35 10.04 7.92 -3.00
N ALA A 36 9.29 8.81 -3.66
CA ALA A 36 9.88 9.84 -4.51
C ALA A 36 10.93 10.67 -3.76
N ALA A 37 10.62 11.11 -2.53
CA ALA A 37 11.55 11.87 -1.69
C ALA A 37 12.78 11.06 -1.25
N ALA A 38 12.70 9.73 -1.11
CA ALA A 38 13.86 8.88 -0.85
C ALA A 38 14.81 8.89 -2.07
N ALA A 39 14.28 8.77 -3.28
CA ALA A 39 15.07 8.86 -4.51
C ALA A 39 15.70 10.25 -4.70
N THR A 40 14.94 11.34 -4.44
CA THR A 40 15.47 12.73 -4.50
C THR A 40 16.64 12.96 -3.55
N ARG A 41 16.61 12.37 -2.35
CA ARG A 41 17.69 12.55 -1.37
C ARG A 41 18.93 11.71 -1.62
N ALA A 42 18.89 10.76 -2.56
CA ALA A 42 20.02 9.89 -2.86
C ALA A 42 21.10 10.67 -3.67
N PRO A 43 22.30 10.91 -3.11
CA PRO A 43 23.29 11.82 -3.72
C PRO A 43 23.93 11.26 -4.98
N PHE A 44 23.64 10.02 -5.32
CA PHE A 44 24.16 9.30 -6.48
C PHE A 44 23.13 9.10 -7.59
N LEU A 45 21.94 9.68 -7.45
CA LEU A 45 20.86 9.64 -8.45
C LEU A 45 20.59 11.03 -9.01
N ASP A 46 20.12 11.07 -10.25
CA ASP A 46 19.54 12.28 -10.84
C ASP A 46 18.15 12.56 -10.23
N GLU A 47 17.72 13.82 -10.29
CA GLU A 47 16.41 14.25 -9.81
C GLU A 47 15.29 13.43 -10.46
N PRO A 48 14.42 12.78 -9.69
CA PRO A 48 13.35 11.95 -10.25
C PRO A 48 12.28 12.78 -10.97
N VAL A 49 11.59 12.16 -11.92
CA VAL A 49 10.35 12.69 -12.48
C VAL A 49 9.20 12.32 -11.54
N VAL A 50 8.45 13.31 -11.04
CA VAL A 50 7.31 13.05 -10.14
C VAL A 50 6.01 13.52 -10.77
N THR A 51 5.13 12.57 -11.08
CA THR A 51 3.75 12.85 -11.52
C THR A 51 2.86 12.88 -10.27
N THR A 52 2.21 14.02 -10.03
CA THR A 52 1.37 14.21 -8.84
C THR A 52 -0.10 14.32 -9.21
N ALA A 53 -0.97 13.93 -8.28
CA ALA A 53 -2.41 14.22 -8.31
C ALA A 53 -2.88 14.77 -6.97
N ALA A 54 -4.01 15.46 -6.96
CA ALA A 54 -4.64 15.90 -5.73
C ALA A 54 -5.03 14.69 -4.86
N PRO A 55 -5.01 14.81 -3.52
CA PRO A 55 -5.49 13.76 -2.64
C PRO A 55 -6.91 13.31 -3.01
N GLY A 56 -7.11 11.99 -3.07
CA GLY A 56 -8.37 11.38 -3.54
C GLY A 56 -8.44 11.15 -5.05
N SER A 57 -7.40 11.56 -5.80
CA SER A 57 -7.18 11.23 -7.22
C SER A 57 -5.97 10.31 -7.37
N VAL A 58 -5.70 9.83 -8.59
CA VAL A 58 -4.61 8.89 -8.89
C VAL A 58 -3.64 9.49 -9.88
N ALA A 59 -2.35 9.24 -9.66
CA ALA A 59 -1.28 9.55 -10.60
C ALA A 59 -0.40 8.32 -10.81
N VAL A 60 -0.19 7.93 -12.06
CA VAL A 60 0.78 6.92 -12.46
C VAL A 60 1.85 7.56 -13.33
N PRO A 61 3.11 7.08 -13.29
CA PRO A 61 4.16 7.66 -14.10
C PRO A 61 3.88 7.46 -15.60
N GLU A 62 4.13 8.49 -16.39
CA GLU A 62 4.16 8.42 -17.84
C GLU A 62 5.55 8.07 -18.36
N ARG A 63 5.66 7.72 -19.65
CA ARG A 63 6.93 7.42 -20.28
C ARG A 63 7.89 8.61 -20.20
N ALA A 64 9.09 8.36 -19.67
CA ALA A 64 10.15 9.35 -19.50
C ALA A 64 11.54 8.69 -19.72
N ASP A 65 12.60 9.49 -19.80
CA ASP A 65 13.99 9.02 -19.84
C ASP A 65 14.45 8.64 -18.42
N VAL A 66 14.05 7.44 -18.00
CA VAL A 66 14.32 6.88 -16.67
C VAL A 66 14.58 5.38 -16.76
N ASP A 67 15.18 4.82 -15.72
CA ASP A 67 15.46 3.39 -15.61
C ASP A 67 14.54 2.65 -14.61
N VAL A 68 13.71 3.41 -13.86
CA VAL A 68 12.70 2.86 -12.95
C VAL A 68 11.42 3.70 -13.01
N TYR A 69 10.27 3.02 -13.05
CA TYR A 69 8.93 3.57 -12.81
C TYR A 69 8.38 3.02 -11.51
N ALA A 70 7.86 3.86 -10.62
CA ALA A 70 7.37 3.44 -9.31
C ALA A 70 6.10 4.18 -8.88
N TRP A 71 5.12 3.48 -8.32
CA TRP A 71 3.92 4.06 -7.72
C TRP A 71 3.26 3.10 -6.72
N PRO A 72 2.45 3.58 -5.77
CA PRO A 72 1.63 2.71 -4.94
C PRO A 72 0.41 2.19 -5.72
N GLN A 73 0.12 0.88 -5.62
CA GLN A 73 -1.14 0.33 -6.10
C GLN A 73 -2.30 0.87 -5.26
N ASN A 74 -2.14 0.94 -3.95
CA ASN A 74 -3.11 1.52 -3.03
C ASN A 74 -2.45 2.56 -2.13
N GLU A 75 -2.94 3.80 -2.18
CA GLU A 75 -2.46 4.88 -1.32
C GLU A 75 -3.30 4.92 -0.04
N THR A 76 -2.76 4.36 1.03
CA THR A 76 -3.46 4.18 2.31
C THR A 76 -3.85 5.51 2.98
N SER A 77 -3.12 6.59 2.68
CA SER A 77 -3.40 7.90 3.28
C SER A 77 -4.66 8.56 2.72
N THR A 78 -5.05 8.21 1.49
CA THR A 78 -6.20 8.81 0.78
C THR A 78 -7.31 7.81 0.45
N GLY A 79 -7.05 6.52 0.54
CA GLY A 79 -8.00 5.48 0.11
C GLY A 79 -8.17 5.41 -1.41
N ALA A 80 -7.15 5.82 -2.17
CA ALA A 80 -7.16 5.77 -3.62
C ALA A 80 -6.38 4.54 -4.15
N VAL A 81 -6.95 3.83 -5.14
CA VAL A 81 -6.32 2.68 -5.80
C VAL A 81 -5.95 3.02 -7.25
N ALA A 82 -4.70 2.78 -7.60
CA ALA A 82 -4.16 2.97 -8.95
C ALA A 82 -4.11 1.65 -9.72
N PRO A 83 -4.30 1.69 -11.05
CA PRO A 83 -4.11 0.50 -11.88
C PRO A 83 -2.64 0.06 -11.87
N VAL A 84 -2.42 -1.27 -11.88
CA VAL A 84 -1.10 -1.85 -12.11
C VAL A 84 -1.01 -2.29 -13.56
N ARG A 85 -0.38 -1.44 -14.37
CA ARG A 85 -0.10 -1.70 -15.78
C ARG A 85 1.31 -1.24 -16.08
N ARG A 86 2.06 -2.06 -16.77
CA ARG A 86 3.42 -1.70 -17.21
C ARG A 86 3.37 -0.44 -18.08
N VAL A 87 4.26 0.51 -17.80
CA VAL A 87 4.39 1.72 -18.60
C VAL A 87 4.83 1.33 -20.02
N ALA A 88 4.12 1.84 -21.02
CA ALA A 88 4.36 1.51 -22.42
C ALA A 88 5.82 1.87 -22.82
N GLY A 89 6.50 0.94 -23.47
CA GLY A 89 7.89 1.11 -23.89
C GLY A 89 8.93 0.96 -22.78
N SER A 90 8.54 0.64 -21.53
CA SER A 90 9.50 0.47 -20.43
C SER A 90 10.43 -0.72 -20.61
N ARG A 91 9.94 -1.82 -21.22
CA ARG A 91 10.78 -3.01 -21.50
C ARG A 91 11.87 -2.72 -22.53
N GLU A 92 11.49 -2.03 -23.59
CA GLU A 92 12.42 -1.62 -24.67
C GLU A 92 13.49 -0.65 -24.16
N GLN A 93 13.17 0.14 -23.14
CA GLN A 93 14.12 1.01 -22.45
C GLN A 93 15.00 0.25 -21.44
N GLY A 94 14.68 -1.01 -21.13
CA GLY A 94 15.29 -1.74 -20.03
C GLY A 94 14.90 -1.20 -18.65
N ALA A 95 13.85 -0.38 -18.56
CA ALA A 95 13.37 0.20 -17.31
C ALA A 95 12.52 -0.79 -16.51
N LEU A 96 12.73 -0.80 -15.19
CA LEU A 96 11.96 -1.63 -14.25
C LEU A 96 10.69 -0.93 -13.81
N VAL A 97 9.65 -1.72 -13.52
CA VAL A 97 8.39 -1.27 -12.92
C VAL A 97 8.29 -1.81 -11.50
N LEU A 98 8.29 -0.89 -10.53
CA LEU A 98 8.19 -1.18 -9.10
C LEU A 98 6.83 -0.72 -8.57
N VAL A 99 6.10 -1.62 -7.93
CA VAL A 99 4.78 -1.28 -7.35
C VAL A 99 4.81 -1.49 -5.85
N ASP A 100 4.53 -0.40 -5.12
CA ASP A 100 4.27 -0.46 -3.69
C ASP A 100 2.86 -1.02 -3.46
N ALA A 101 2.82 -2.25 -3.02
CA ALA A 101 1.61 -2.97 -2.74
C ALA A 101 1.36 -3.14 -1.23
N THR A 102 1.99 -2.31 -0.40
CA THR A 102 1.97 -2.44 1.07
C THR A 102 0.57 -2.64 1.62
N SER A 103 -0.40 -1.89 1.12
CA SER A 103 -1.80 -2.03 1.54
C SER A 103 -2.70 -2.72 0.51
N ALA A 104 -2.17 -3.05 -0.68
CA ALA A 104 -2.93 -3.71 -1.73
C ALA A 104 -2.74 -5.23 -1.75
N ALA A 105 -1.50 -5.70 -1.53
CA ALA A 105 -1.16 -7.12 -1.61
C ALA A 105 -2.05 -7.96 -0.68
N GLY A 106 -2.65 -9.01 -1.24
CA GLY A 106 -3.57 -9.89 -0.52
C GLY A 106 -5.02 -9.39 -0.39
N GLY A 107 -5.31 -8.13 -0.77
CA GLY A 107 -6.66 -7.57 -0.70
C GLY A 107 -7.16 -6.89 -1.98
N VAL A 108 -6.26 -6.69 -2.95
CA VAL A 108 -6.58 -6.09 -4.26
C VAL A 108 -6.07 -7.02 -5.37
N PRO A 109 -6.87 -7.31 -6.40
CA PRO A 109 -6.41 -8.10 -7.55
C PRO A 109 -5.21 -7.45 -8.25
N VAL A 110 -4.31 -8.27 -8.75
CA VAL A 110 -3.13 -7.81 -9.49
C VAL A 110 -2.66 -8.86 -10.51
N ASP A 111 -2.23 -8.39 -11.68
CA ASP A 111 -1.38 -9.15 -12.59
C ASP A 111 0.09 -8.76 -12.34
N VAL A 112 0.80 -9.57 -11.58
CA VAL A 112 2.20 -9.32 -11.22
C VAL A 112 3.14 -9.30 -12.43
N ALA A 113 2.73 -9.87 -13.58
CA ALA A 113 3.52 -9.83 -14.83
C ALA A 113 3.64 -8.41 -15.42
N GLN A 114 2.81 -7.47 -14.95
CA GLN A 114 2.90 -6.05 -15.28
C GLN A 114 4.02 -5.32 -14.51
N THR A 115 4.66 -5.99 -13.54
CA THR A 115 5.70 -5.41 -12.67
C THR A 115 7.02 -6.14 -12.84
N ASP A 116 8.10 -5.50 -12.37
CA ASP A 116 9.40 -6.16 -12.15
C ASP A 116 9.65 -6.37 -10.66
N VAL A 117 9.05 -5.51 -9.82
CA VAL A 117 9.04 -5.66 -8.37
C VAL A 117 7.65 -5.30 -7.85
N TYR A 118 7.02 -6.24 -7.16
CA TYR A 118 5.79 -6.04 -6.41
C TYR A 118 6.09 -6.31 -4.94
N TYR A 119 6.13 -5.25 -4.11
CA TYR A 119 6.58 -5.36 -2.74
C TYR A 119 5.53 -4.88 -1.74
N PHE A 120 5.58 -5.48 -0.56
CA PHE A 120 4.63 -5.20 0.51
C PHE A 120 5.20 -5.55 1.89
N ALA A 121 4.44 -5.22 2.93
CA ALA A 121 4.71 -5.62 4.30
C ALA A 121 3.47 -6.30 4.90
N PRO A 122 3.63 -7.23 5.86
CA PRO A 122 2.56 -8.16 6.23
C PRO A 122 1.47 -7.58 7.14
N GLN A 123 1.65 -6.40 7.73
CA GLN A 123 0.74 -5.81 8.73
C GLN A 123 -0.55 -5.19 8.16
N LYS A 124 -0.86 -5.40 6.90
CA LYS A 124 -2.09 -4.93 6.24
C LYS A 124 -3.03 -6.10 5.94
N SER A 125 -3.26 -6.42 4.68
CA SER A 125 -4.17 -7.51 4.27
C SER A 125 -3.81 -8.88 4.86
N PHE A 126 -2.54 -9.11 5.20
CA PHE A 126 -2.09 -10.35 5.80
C PHE A 126 -2.22 -10.38 7.34
N ALA A 127 -2.81 -9.37 7.96
CA ALA A 127 -3.17 -9.33 9.40
C ALA A 127 -2.06 -9.77 10.36
N SER A 128 -0.80 -9.64 9.94
CA SER A 128 0.38 -9.92 10.74
C SER A 128 0.93 -8.63 11.38
N ASP A 129 2.00 -8.73 12.13
CA ASP A 129 2.76 -7.57 12.59
C ASP A 129 3.68 -7.03 11.50
N GLY A 130 4.20 -5.81 11.70
CA GLY A 130 5.20 -5.19 10.84
C GLY A 130 6.60 -5.75 11.03
N GLY A 131 7.60 -5.03 10.49
CA GLY A 131 9.02 -5.35 10.67
C GLY A 131 9.63 -6.23 9.59
N LEU A 132 8.87 -6.62 8.58
CA LEU A 132 9.33 -7.33 7.40
C LEU A 132 8.86 -6.63 6.13
N TRP A 133 9.62 -6.78 5.06
CA TRP A 133 9.15 -6.56 3.69
C TRP A 133 9.25 -7.85 2.89
N LEU A 134 8.32 -8.03 1.96
CA LEU A 134 8.28 -9.12 0.99
C LEU A 134 8.26 -8.52 -0.41
N ALA A 135 8.91 -9.19 -1.37
CA ALA A 135 8.91 -8.76 -2.75
C ALA A 135 8.87 -9.94 -3.72
N ALA A 136 7.93 -9.91 -4.66
CA ALA A 136 7.98 -10.70 -5.88
C ALA A 136 8.84 -9.92 -6.89
N MET A 137 9.86 -10.57 -7.47
CA MET A 137 10.84 -9.91 -8.32
C MET A 137 11.04 -10.66 -9.62
N SER A 138 11.11 -9.92 -10.73
CA SER A 138 11.50 -10.47 -12.03
C SER A 138 13.00 -10.82 -12.06
N PRO A 139 13.44 -11.73 -12.95
CA PRO A 139 14.86 -11.98 -13.17
C PRO A 139 15.64 -10.71 -13.51
N ALA A 140 15.04 -9.80 -14.31
CA ALA A 140 15.67 -8.53 -14.68
C ALA A 140 15.93 -7.61 -13.48
N ALA A 141 15.04 -7.60 -12.49
CA ALA A 141 15.23 -6.83 -11.25
C ALA A 141 16.37 -7.44 -10.39
N ILE A 142 16.44 -8.76 -10.31
CA ILE A 142 17.52 -9.46 -9.58
C ILE A 142 18.89 -9.20 -10.26
N GLU A 143 18.96 -9.30 -11.59
CA GLU A 143 20.15 -9.01 -12.36
C GLU A 143 20.59 -7.55 -12.23
N ARG A 144 19.63 -6.61 -12.25
CA ARG A 144 19.88 -5.19 -12.02
C ARG A 144 20.52 -4.96 -10.63
N ALA A 145 19.99 -5.55 -9.58
CA ALA A 145 20.51 -5.44 -8.24
C ALA A 145 21.96 -5.96 -8.17
N ALA A 146 22.23 -7.15 -8.67
CA ALA A 146 23.57 -7.74 -8.69
C ALA A 146 24.59 -6.85 -9.46
N ARG A 147 24.18 -6.27 -10.60
CA ARG A 147 25.02 -5.39 -11.40
C ARG A 147 25.34 -4.07 -10.69
N LEU A 148 24.34 -3.44 -10.06
CA LEU A 148 24.53 -2.17 -9.35
C LEU A 148 25.40 -2.35 -8.11
N GLU A 149 25.15 -3.40 -7.32
CA GLU A 149 25.91 -3.68 -6.10
C GLU A 149 27.38 -4.06 -6.37
N ALA A 150 27.71 -4.56 -7.55
CA ALA A 150 29.08 -4.79 -7.96
C ALA A 150 29.89 -3.49 -8.18
N GLY A 151 29.22 -2.37 -8.47
CA GLY A 151 29.85 -1.09 -8.78
C GLY A 151 29.52 0.05 -7.80
N ARG A 152 28.61 -0.19 -6.87
CA ARG A 152 28.11 0.81 -5.91
C ARG A 152 28.20 0.25 -4.49
N TRP A 153 28.76 1.02 -3.57
CA TRP A 153 28.69 0.66 -2.16
C TRP A 153 27.24 0.70 -1.67
N VAL A 154 26.81 -0.39 -1.06
CA VAL A 154 25.47 -0.53 -0.47
C VAL A 154 25.64 -1.02 0.97
N PRO A 155 24.95 -0.42 1.96
CA PRO A 155 24.92 -0.97 3.31
C PRO A 155 24.41 -2.41 3.29
N GLU A 156 25.03 -3.32 4.03
CA GLU A 156 24.66 -4.75 4.05
C GLU A 156 23.17 -4.96 4.37
N SER A 157 22.62 -4.16 5.29
CA SER A 157 21.20 -4.21 5.66
C SER A 157 20.23 -3.76 4.56
N LEU A 158 20.74 -3.10 3.52
CA LEU A 158 19.96 -2.67 2.35
C LEU A 158 20.34 -3.46 1.08
N SER A 159 21.31 -4.38 1.15
CA SER A 159 21.75 -5.19 0.02
C SER A 159 20.65 -6.14 -0.42
N LEU A 160 20.16 -5.93 -1.64
CA LEU A 160 19.16 -6.80 -2.25
C LEU A 160 19.77 -8.14 -2.66
N THR A 161 21.03 -8.15 -3.06
CA THR A 161 21.79 -9.38 -3.36
C THR A 161 21.91 -10.27 -2.14
N THR A 162 22.22 -9.68 -0.98
CA THR A 162 22.24 -10.39 0.30
C THR A 162 20.85 -10.92 0.67
N ALA A 163 19.80 -10.10 0.51
CA ALA A 163 18.43 -10.53 0.77
C ALA A 163 17.98 -11.68 -0.15
N VAL A 164 18.35 -11.64 -1.44
CA VAL A 164 18.09 -12.73 -2.40
C VAL A 164 18.82 -14.01 -1.99
N THR A 165 20.08 -13.91 -1.61
CA THR A 165 20.90 -15.06 -1.20
C THR A 165 20.33 -15.71 0.06
N ASN A 166 20.01 -14.91 1.08
CA ASN A 166 19.40 -15.41 2.31
C ASN A 166 18.01 -16.01 2.04
N SER A 167 17.16 -15.36 1.23
CA SER A 167 15.83 -15.89 0.91
C SER A 167 15.86 -17.25 0.21
N ARG A 168 16.91 -17.53 -0.59
CA ARG A 168 17.10 -18.84 -1.22
C ARG A 168 17.49 -19.94 -0.22
N LEU A 169 17.93 -19.56 0.96
CA LEU A 169 18.27 -20.44 2.08
C LEU A 169 17.19 -20.44 3.16
N ASP A 170 16.01 -19.89 2.88
CA ASP A 170 14.92 -19.69 3.86
C ASP A 170 15.36 -18.89 5.10
N GLN A 171 16.19 -17.87 4.88
CA GLN A 171 16.80 -17.03 5.92
C GLN A 171 16.60 -15.53 5.62
N THR A 172 16.88 -14.71 6.61
CA THR A 172 17.05 -13.25 6.51
C THR A 172 18.43 -12.86 7.03
N LEU A 173 18.94 -11.68 6.65
CA LEU A 173 20.23 -11.18 7.12
C LEU A 173 20.31 -11.15 8.66
N ASN A 174 19.28 -10.63 9.30
CA ASN A 174 19.15 -10.61 10.75
C ASN A 174 17.98 -11.49 11.18
N THR A 175 18.00 -12.03 12.41
CA THR A 175 16.91 -12.82 12.94
C THR A 175 15.57 -12.10 12.78
N PRO A 176 14.58 -12.67 12.08
CA PRO A 176 13.30 -12.03 11.89
C PRO A 176 12.43 -12.13 13.15
N ALA A 177 11.40 -11.30 13.23
CA ALA A 177 10.37 -11.46 14.25
C ALA A 177 9.55 -12.73 13.96
N ILE A 178 9.78 -13.80 14.72
CA ILE A 178 9.15 -15.11 14.49
C ILE A 178 7.63 -15.03 14.62
N ALA A 179 7.10 -14.27 15.58
CA ALA A 179 5.66 -14.07 15.73
C ALA A 179 5.03 -13.48 14.44
N THR A 180 5.69 -12.50 13.81
CA THR A 180 5.25 -11.93 12.54
C THR A 180 5.20 -12.98 11.43
N LEU A 181 6.18 -13.88 11.36
CA LEU A 181 6.21 -14.94 10.35
C LEU A 181 5.11 -15.99 10.59
N VAL A 182 4.86 -16.36 11.84
CA VAL A 182 3.79 -17.31 12.20
C VAL A 182 2.43 -16.71 11.82
N LEU A 183 2.14 -15.46 12.22
CA LEU A 183 0.89 -14.78 11.88
C LEU A 183 0.71 -14.65 10.36
N LEU A 184 1.80 -14.34 9.63
CA LEU A 184 1.75 -14.26 8.17
C LEU A 184 1.43 -15.63 7.54
N ALA A 185 2.07 -16.71 8.02
CA ALA A 185 1.84 -18.06 7.50
C ALA A 185 0.39 -18.51 7.74
N GLU A 186 -0.13 -18.35 8.95
CA GLU A 186 -1.51 -18.67 9.30
C GLU A 186 -2.52 -17.90 8.43
N GLN A 187 -2.27 -16.60 8.23
CA GLN A 187 -3.16 -15.78 7.38
C GLN A 187 -3.11 -16.23 5.91
N VAL A 188 -1.93 -16.55 5.40
CA VAL A 188 -1.78 -17.05 4.01
C VAL A 188 -2.48 -18.41 3.87
N GLU A 189 -2.32 -19.32 4.81
CA GLU A 189 -3.01 -20.62 4.81
C GLU A 189 -4.53 -20.46 4.87
N TRP A 190 -5.02 -19.56 5.73
CA TRP A 190 -6.45 -19.22 5.78
C TRP A 190 -6.96 -18.68 4.45
N MET A 191 -6.24 -17.75 3.82
CA MET A 191 -6.61 -17.21 2.50
C MET A 191 -6.64 -18.31 1.44
N LEU A 192 -5.61 -19.15 1.36
CA LEU A 192 -5.50 -20.23 0.38
C LEU A 192 -6.60 -21.28 0.59
N GLY A 193 -6.87 -21.66 1.82
CA GLY A 193 -7.92 -22.61 2.18
C GLY A 193 -9.34 -22.16 1.80
N ASN A 194 -9.53 -20.85 1.63
CA ASN A 194 -10.84 -20.26 1.25
C ASN A 194 -10.93 -19.81 -0.22
N GLY A 195 -9.89 -20.00 -1.04
CA GLY A 195 -9.92 -19.62 -2.46
C GLY A 195 -8.88 -18.55 -2.84
N GLY A 196 -7.90 -18.29 -1.99
CA GLY A 196 -6.74 -17.46 -2.28
C GLY A 196 -7.06 -15.98 -2.46
N LEU A 197 -6.37 -15.35 -3.42
CA LEU A 197 -6.50 -13.92 -3.67
C LEU A 197 -7.92 -13.53 -4.10
N GLU A 198 -8.61 -14.35 -4.86
CA GLU A 198 -9.98 -14.06 -5.29
C GLU A 198 -10.94 -13.95 -4.09
N PHE A 199 -10.88 -14.90 -3.16
CA PHE A 199 -11.64 -14.87 -1.92
C PHE A 199 -11.30 -13.61 -1.09
N ALA A 200 -10.02 -13.34 -0.87
CA ALA A 200 -9.57 -12.22 -0.05
C ALA A 200 -9.96 -10.87 -0.65
N ALA A 201 -9.80 -10.70 -1.96
CA ALA A 201 -10.21 -9.49 -2.68
C ALA A 201 -11.72 -9.27 -2.66
N ASN A 202 -12.52 -10.34 -2.88
CA ASN A 202 -13.99 -10.26 -2.81
C ASN A 202 -14.46 -9.91 -1.40
N ARG A 203 -13.82 -10.44 -0.37
CA ARG A 203 -14.13 -10.12 1.03
C ARG A 203 -13.87 -8.63 1.33
N SER A 204 -12.73 -8.10 0.92
CA SER A 204 -12.42 -6.66 1.04
C SER A 204 -13.40 -5.79 0.24
N ALA A 205 -13.73 -6.18 -0.99
CA ALA A 205 -14.67 -5.46 -1.83
C ALA A 205 -16.09 -5.45 -1.21
N THR A 206 -16.52 -6.53 -0.57
CA THR A 206 -17.80 -6.59 0.15
C THR A 206 -17.80 -5.64 1.34
N SER A 207 -16.76 -5.67 2.18
CA SER A 207 -16.62 -4.79 3.35
C SER A 207 -16.60 -3.31 2.95
N SER A 208 -15.78 -2.94 1.98
CA SER A 208 -15.72 -1.55 1.49
C SER A 208 -17.00 -1.13 0.78
N GLY A 209 -17.64 -2.06 0.06
CA GLY A 209 -18.94 -1.84 -0.58
C GLY A 209 -20.03 -1.44 0.42
N HIS A 210 -20.08 -2.07 1.59
CA HIS A 210 -21.00 -1.67 2.67
C HIS A 210 -20.76 -0.23 3.12
N VAL A 211 -19.47 0.14 3.33
CA VAL A 211 -19.10 1.49 3.78
C VAL A 211 -19.42 2.55 2.72
N TYR A 212 -19.07 2.30 1.45
CA TYR A 212 -19.32 3.26 0.38
C TYR A 212 -20.82 3.41 0.08
N ALA A 213 -21.58 2.31 0.04
CA ALA A 213 -23.03 2.37 -0.17
C ALA A 213 -23.73 3.10 1.00
N TRP A 214 -23.29 2.84 2.23
CA TRP A 214 -23.77 3.55 3.41
C TRP A 214 -23.51 5.06 3.30
N ALA A 215 -22.29 5.50 2.99
CA ALA A 215 -21.97 6.91 2.89
C ALA A 215 -22.77 7.61 1.78
N GLN A 216 -22.93 6.97 0.62
CA GLN A 216 -23.68 7.53 -0.51
C GLN A 216 -25.20 7.67 -0.25
N ALA A 217 -25.71 6.97 0.76
CA ALA A 217 -27.13 7.05 1.18
C ALA A 217 -27.38 8.10 2.27
N ARG A 218 -26.39 8.93 2.61
CA ARG A 218 -26.50 9.99 3.63
C ARG A 218 -26.15 11.35 3.01
N ASP A 219 -26.89 12.37 3.39
CA ASP A 219 -26.65 13.74 2.92
C ASP A 219 -25.41 14.37 3.58
N TRP A 220 -24.99 13.84 4.73
CA TRP A 220 -23.89 14.36 5.55
C TRP A 220 -22.57 13.54 5.43
N ALA A 221 -22.53 12.51 4.60
CA ALA A 221 -21.34 11.67 4.38
C ALA A 221 -21.06 11.51 2.89
N THR A 222 -19.78 11.58 2.49
CA THR A 222 -19.37 11.46 1.09
C THR A 222 -18.08 10.66 0.95
N PRO A 223 -18.01 9.66 0.07
CA PRO A 223 -16.74 9.02 -0.25
C PRO A 223 -15.72 10.05 -0.75
N PHE A 224 -14.57 10.13 -0.08
CA PHE A 224 -13.53 11.11 -0.39
C PHE A 224 -12.97 10.94 -1.81
N VAL A 225 -12.75 9.69 -2.24
CA VAL A 225 -12.36 9.37 -3.61
C VAL A 225 -13.61 9.46 -4.49
N ALA A 226 -13.69 10.51 -5.29
CA ALA A 226 -14.88 10.83 -6.07
C ALA A 226 -15.17 9.79 -7.16
N ASP A 227 -14.12 9.40 -7.93
CA ASP A 227 -14.24 8.38 -8.97
C ASP A 227 -14.36 6.98 -8.35
N PRO A 228 -15.50 6.28 -8.54
CA PRO A 228 -15.69 4.93 -8.02
C PRO A 228 -14.63 3.92 -8.49
N ALA A 229 -14.07 4.11 -9.69
CA ALA A 229 -13.05 3.23 -10.24
C ALA A 229 -11.71 3.32 -9.49
N HIS A 230 -11.50 4.40 -8.75
CA HIS A 230 -10.30 4.65 -7.97
C HIS A 230 -10.51 4.51 -6.46
N ARG A 231 -11.69 4.10 -6.01
CA ARG A 231 -11.96 3.82 -4.59
C ARG A 231 -11.25 2.55 -4.15
N SER A 232 -10.51 2.63 -3.06
CA SER A 232 -9.81 1.49 -2.49
C SER A 232 -10.79 0.45 -1.92
N PRO A 233 -10.64 -0.84 -2.25
CA PRO A 233 -11.42 -1.89 -1.62
C PRO A 233 -10.90 -2.27 -0.23
N VAL A 234 -9.71 -1.82 0.17
CA VAL A 234 -9.06 -2.19 1.43
C VAL A 234 -8.99 -1.06 2.45
N VAL A 235 -9.24 0.19 2.02
CA VAL A 235 -9.27 1.37 2.91
C VAL A 235 -10.32 2.34 2.38
N ALA A 236 -11.47 2.42 3.03
CA ALA A 236 -12.50 3.39 2.71
C ALA A 236 -12.27 4.71 3.47
N THR A 237 -12.29 5.82 2.75
CA THR A 237 -12.18 7.18 3.31
C THR A 237 -13.49 7.93 3.06
N ILE A 238 -14.10 8.41 4.13
CA ILE A 238 -15.40 9.07 4.10
C ILE A 238 -15.29 10.45 4.75
N ASP A 239 -15.57 11.48 3.99
CA ASP A 239 -15.69 12.85 4.46
C ASP A 239 -17.08 13.11 5.06
N PHE A 240 -17.13 13.99 6.03
CA PHE A 240 -18.37 14.41 6.69
C PHE A 240 -18.59 15.91 6.50
N ASP A 241 -19.86 16.29 6.44
CA ASP A 241 -20.26 17.69 6.46
C ASP A 241 -19.82 18.36 7.77
N PRO A 242 -19.59 19.69 7.77
CA PRO A 242 -19.11 20.42 8.96
C PRO A 242 -20.00 20.28 10.20
N GLN A 243 -21.28 19.98 10.06
CA GLN A 243 -22.20 19.76 11.16
C GLN A 243 -22.01 18.41 11.86
N VAL A 244 -21.29 17.48 11.26
CA VAL A 244 -20.97 16.15 11.78
C VAL A 244 -19.46 16.04 12.00
N GLU A 245 -19.01 16.12 13.24
CA GLU A 245 -17.57 16.11 13.57
C GLU A 245 -17.03 14.68 13.63
N ALA A 246 -16.24 14.28 12.64
CA ALA A 246 -15.63 12.95 12.55
C ALA A 246 -14.76 12.60 13.76
N ALA A 247 -14.09 13.59 14.38
CA ALA A 247 -13.28 13.37 15.57
C ALA A 247 -14.13 12.94 16.77
N THR A 248 -15.30 13.52 16.93
CA THR A 248 -16.26 13.14 17.99
C THR A 248 -16.80 11.72 17.75
N ILE A 249 -17.11 11.36 16.50
CA ILE A 249 -17.51 9.98 16.14
C ILE A 249 -16.39 9.01 16.50
N ALA A 250 -15.15 9.26 16.05
CA ALA A 250 -14.00 8.38 16.31
C ALA A 250 -13.73 8.22 17.81
N THR A 251 -13.81 9.31 18.57
CA THR A 251 -13.62 9.29 20.04
C THR A 251 -14.71 8.46 20.74
N THR A 252 -15.96 8.62 20.34
CA THR A 252 -17.10 7.87 20.89
C THR A 252 -16.97 6.39 20.57
N LEU A 253 -16.66 6.04 19.31
CA LEU A 253 -16.44 4.66 18.88
C LEU A 253 -15.29 4.02 19.66
N ARG A 254 -14.17 4.73 19.84
CA ARG A 254 -13.01 4.25 20.61
C ARG A 254 -13.36 3.97 22.07
N ALA A 255 -14.17 4.81 22.70
CA ALA A 255 -14.65 4.58 24.08
C ALA A 255 -15.49 3.30 24.22
N HIS A 256 -16.05 2.79 23.11
CA HIS A 256 -16.86 1.57 23.04
C HIS A 256 -16.14 0.40 22.36
N GLY A 257 -14.80 0.47 22.19
CA GLY A 257 -13.97 -0.64 21.70
C GLY A 257 -13.81 -0.69 20.17
N VAL A 258 -14.37 0.24 19.41
CA VAL A 258 -14.13 0.37 17.96
C VAL A 258 -13.01 1.37 17.74
N VAL A 259 -11.85 0.87 17.30
CA VAL A 259 -10.59 1.63 17.27
C VAL A 259 -10.07 1.85 15.84
N ASP A 260 -9.19 2.83 15.67
CA ASP A 260 -8.37 3.07 14.48
C ASP A 260 -9.17 3.43 13.21
N VAL A 261 -10.29 4.15 13.40
CA VAL A 261 -11.10 4.73 12.33
C VAL A 261 -10.78 6.20 12.04
N GLU A 262 -9.83 6.79 12.76
CA GLU A 262 -9.42 8.18 12.61
C GLU A 262 -8.84 8.47 11.22
N PRO A 263 -8.96 9.72 10.71
CA PRO A 263 -8.41 10.12 9.42
C PRO A 263 -6.89 10.04 9.41
N TYR A 264 -6.30 10.03 8.23
CA TYR A 264 -4.87 10.25 8.14
C TYR A 264 -4.54 11.70 8.55
N ARG A 265 -3.94 11.83 9.73
CA ARG A 265 -3.77 13.11 10.44
C ARG A 265 -3.16 14.24 9.60
N LYS A 266 -2.28 13.93 8.62
CA LYS A 266 -1.63 14.94 7.78
C LYS A 266 -2.55 15.51 6.70
N LEU A 267 -3.68 14.88 6.40
CA LEU A 267 -4.66 15.42 5.45
C LEU A 267 -5.50 16.55 6.08
N GLY A 268 -5.67 16.56 7.40
CA GLY A 268 -6.41 17.60 8.11
C GLY A 268 -7.89 17.69 7.72
N ARG A 269 -8.52 16.57 7.34
CA ARG A 269 -9.91 16.52 6.88
C ARG A 269 -10.85 16.09 7.99
N ASN A 270 -12.10 16.55 7.92
CA ASN A 270 -13.23 16.01 8.69
C ASN A 270 -13.66 14.67 8.10
N GLN A 271 -12.98 13.58 8.46
CA GLN A 271 -13.01 12.32 7.73
C GLN A 271 -12.86 11.13 8.68
N LEU A 272 -13.46 10.00 8.35
CA LEU A 272 -13.06 8.69 8.88
C LEU A 272 -12.33 7.89 7.81
N ARG A 273 -11.37 7.07 8.24
CA ARG A 273 -10.64 6.15 7.40
C ARG A 273 -10.77 4.74 7.95
N ILE A 274 -11.55 3.93 7.25
CA ILE A 274 -11.98 2.61 7.69
C ILE A 274 -11.18 1.54 6.95
N ALA A 275 -10.47 0.70 7.69
CA ALA A 275 -9.78 -0.46 7.14
C ALA A 275 -10.80 -1.56 6.80
N THR A 276 -10.71 -2.08 5.58
CA THR A 276 -11.57 -3.14 5.04
C THR A 276 -10.74 -4.29 4.49
N TYR A 277 -9.61 -4.58 5.17
CA TYR A 277 -8.71 -5.69 4.82
C TYR A 277 -9.40 -7.05 4.96
N PRO A 278 -8.91 -8.11 4.29
CA PRO A 278 -9.57 -9.43 4.30
C PRO A 278 -9.85 -10.02 5.67
N ALA A 279 -9.03 -9.72 6.68
CA ALA A 279 -9.25 -10.19 8.05
C ALA A 279 -10.44 -9.52 8.76
N VAL A 280 -10.87 -8.34 8.28
CA VAL A 280 -12.06 -7.66 8.81
C VAL A 280 -13.31 -8.37 8.27
N ASP A 281 -14.22 -8.79 9.18
CA ASP A 281 -15.46 -9.41 8.74
C ASP A 281 -16.37 -8.39 8.03
N PRO A 282 -16.94 -8.70 6.86
CA PRO A 282 -17.89 -7.82 6.20
C PRO A 282 -19.09 -7.44 7.08
N GLN A 283 -19.51 -8.30 8.01
CA GLN A 283 -20.58 -8.00 8.95
C GLN A 283 -20.13 -6.97 9.99
N ASP A 284 -18.87 -6.96 10.40
CA ASP A 284 -18.31 -5.92 11.28
C ASP A 284 -18.28 -4.56 10.58
N ALA A 285 -17.90 -4.54 9.29
CA ALA A 285 -17.95 -3.31 8.49
C ALA A 285 -19.39 -2.77 8.36
N LEU A 286 -20.37 -3.64 8.19
CA LEU A 286 -21.78 -3.27 8.17
C LEU A 286 -22.26 -2.79 9.55
N ALA A 287 -21.90 -3.48 10.64
CA ALA A 287 -22.24 -3.08 12.00
C ALA A 287 -21.60 -1.72 12.37
N LEU A 288 -20.37 -1.46 11.93
CA LEU A 288 -19.73 -0.17 12.12
C LEU A 288 -20.55 0.98 11.53
N THR A 289 -21.12 0.82 10.34
CA THR A 289 -21.95 1.87 9.73
C THR A 289 -23.19 2.18 10.56
N ALA A 290 -23.82 1.17 11.16
CA ALA A 290 -24.94 1.36 12.08
C ALA A 290 -24.51 2.06 13.40
N CYS A 291 -23.31 1.75 13.90
CA CYS A 291 -22.76 2.45 15.06
C CYS A 291 -22.50 3.93 14.77
N ILE A 292 -21.97 4.24 13.57
CA ILE A 292 -21.75 5.64 13.15
C ILE A 292 -23.11 6.37 13.06
N ASP A 293 -24.12 5.79 12.43
CA ASP A 293 -25.47 6.37 12.36
C ASP A 293 -26.00 6.69 13.77
N HIS A 294 -25.92 5.72 14.70
CA HIS A 294 -26.34 5.91 16.07
C HIS A 294 -25.64 7.07 16.77
N VAL A 295 -24.31 7.20 16.59
CA VAL A 295 -23.54 8.30 17.18
C VAL A 295 -23.98 9.63 16.58
N VAL A 296 -24.16 9.71 15.26
CA VAL A 296 -24.60 10.94 14.57
C VAL A 296 -26.01 11.36 15.01
N ASP A 297 -26.93 10.41 15.12
CA ASP A 297 -28.30 10.68 15.61
C ASP A 297 -28.35 11.26 17.05
N GLN A 298 -27.30 11.04 17.85
CA GLN A 298 -27.19 11.61 19.20
C GLN A 298 -26.48 12.99 19.19
N LEU A 299 -25.82 13.35 18.10
CA LEU A 299 -25.10 14.63 17.96
C LEU A 299 -25.94 15.71 17.28
N LEU A 300 -26.89 15.32 16.41
CA LEU A 300 -27.82 16.19 15.68
C LEU A 300 -29.15 16.29 16.38
#